data_d811eb25a34e2fdf8f95d53a69be813c
#
_entry.id   d811eb25a34e2fdf8f95d53a69be813c
#
_cell.length_a   1.000
_cell.length_b   1.000
_cell.length_c   1.000
_cell.angle_alpha   90.00
_cell.angle_beta   90.00
_cell.angle_gamma   90.00
#
_symmetry.space_group_name_H-M   'P 1'
#
loop_
_entity.id
_entity.type
_entity.pdbx_description
1 polymer ?
#
loop_
_entity_poly.entity_id
_entity_poly.type
_entity_poly.pdbx_seq_one_letter_code
_entity_poly.pdbx_strand_id
1 'polypeptide(L)'
;RAYPFRLNFRKSLLCEGFGFLKLGVAFVIAGMAGSGVEMAIRAYISNVDGVDTVGLYNAAYVMIFTYVGTVFTAMETDYYPRLSSISKLGREFNLTVNKQIEVSLHLVSPMLVFFILAMPVLLPMLYSGKFLPVLPMMQVAALAMYARAIFLPIEYIALSRGDSKRFLCIELVNDALLLTMAILGYSRYGLLGMGVGMTVASVLEVFVAAGFCRVAYGYKLSVAQLKIISVHASIGVLTSLLTFVDNAWIYVSVGTLLLVLDLAYTLSIMRRHVDIDIVNRIKRKFVRRS
;
A
#
# COMPACT_ATOMS: atom_id res chain seq x y z
N ARG A 1 23.08 19.84 -20.68
CA ARG A 1 24.47 20.02 -20.17
C ARG A 1 25.03 18.65 -19.94
N ALA A 2 26.02 18.21 -20.78
CA ALA A 2 26.73 16.95 -20.57
C ALA A 2 27.60 17.08 -19.32
N TYR A 3 27.37 16.23 -18.32
CA TYR A 3 28.25 16.11 -17.17
C TYR A 3 29.59 15.54 -17.66
N PRO A 4 30.75 16.20 -17.39
CA PRO A 4 32.03 15.63 -17.76
C PRO A 4 32.27 14.35 -16.96
N PHE A 5 32.38 13.24 -17.65
CA PHE A 5 32.68 11.94 -17.04
C PHE A 5 34.14 11.93 -16.61
N ARG A 6 34.41 12.12 -15.29
CA ARG A 6 35.74 11.98 -14.70
C ARG A 6 35.77 10.73 -13.85
N LEU A 7 36.51 9.72 -14.29
CA LEU A 7 36.81 8.52 -13.50
C LEU A 7 37.78 8.92 -12.36
N ASN A 8 37.22 9.08 -11.16
CA ASN A 8 38.02 9.35 -9.95
C ASN A 8 37.96 8.11 -9.05
N PHE A 9 38.95 7.24 -9.14
CA PHE A 9 39.06 6.05 -8.28
C PHE A 9 39.53 6.47 -6.87
N ARG A 10 38.61 6.92 -6.02
CA ARG A 10 38.86 7.10 -4.58
C ARG A 10 38.33 5.90 -3.82
N LYS A 11 39.06 5.42 -2.79
CA LYS A 11 38.63 4.34 -1.88
C LYS A 11 37.27 4.65 -1.24
N SER A 12 36.91 5.92 -1.01
CA SER A 12 35.62 6.35 -0.52
C SER A 12 34.48 5.99 -1.49
N LEU A 13 34.67 6.12 -2.81
CA LEU A 13 33.70 5.74 -3.84
C LEU A 13 33.46 4.24 -3.89
N LEU A 14 34.48 3.43 -3.61
CA LEU A 14 34.34 1.97 -3.52
C LEU A 14 33.51 1.58 -2.29
N CYS A 15 33.71 2.22 -1.13
CA CYS A 15 32.90 1.96 0.08
C CYS A 15 31.44 2.39 -0.10
N GLU A 16 31.18 3.54 -0.73
CA GLU A 16 29.83 3.98 -1.06
C GLU A 16 29.18 3.04 -2.08
N GLY A 17 29.90 2.65 -3.13
CA GLY A 17 29.44 1.66 -4.12
C GLY A 17 29.09 0.31 -3.49
N PHE A 18 29.86 -0.14 -2.47
CA PHE A 18 29.55 -1.37 -1.74
C PHE A 18 28.26 -1.27 -0.91
N GLY A 19 27.93 -0.08 -0.41
CA GLY A 19 26.64 0.20 0.26
C GLY A 19 25.46 0.03 -0.70
N PHE A 20 25.55 0.61 -1.89
CA PHE A 20 24.55 0.46 -2.95
C PHE A 20 24.41 -0.99 -3.42
N LEU A 21 25.52 -1.70 -3.57
CA LEU A 21 25.51 -3.12 -3.95
C LEU A 21 24.78 -3.98 -2.91
N LYS A 22 25.03 -3.76 -1.61
CA LYS A 22 24.34 -4.46 -0.52
C LYS A 22 22.82 -4.21 -0.55
N LEU A 23 22.43 -2.97 -0.82
CA LEU A 23 21.02 -2.61 -0.94
C LEU A 23 20.38 -3.29 -2.16
N GLY A 24 21.06 -3.29 -3.31
CA GLY A 24 20.60 -4.00 -4.51
C GLY A 24 20.45 -5.51 -4.28
N VAL A 25 21.43 -6.14 -3.60
CA VAL A 25 21.31 -7.57 -3.24
C VAL A 25 20.13 -7.83 -2.31
N ALA A 26 19.91 -6.98 -1.30
CA ALA A 26 18.76 -7.11 -0.40
C ALA A 26 17.44 -7.00 -1.16
N PHE A 27 17.33 -6.09 -2.12
CA PHE A 27 16.18 -5.97 -3.01
C PHE A 27 15.92 -7.23 -3.84
N VAL A 28 16.96 -7.79 -4.42
CA VAL A 28 16.84 -9.03 -5.22
C VAL A 28 16.36 -10.19 -4.33
N ILE A 29 16.96 -10.33 -3.13
CA ILE A 29 16.56 -11.39 -2.18
C ILE A 29 15.09 -11.21 -1.74
N ALA A 30 14.68 -9.99 -1.39
CA ALA A 30 13.29 -9.67 -1.03
C ALA A 30 12.33 -9.99 -2.18
N GLY A 31 12.63 -9.55 -3.41
CA GLY A 31 11.81 -9.84 -4.58
C GLY A 31 11.71 -11.33 -4.91
N MET A 32 12.80 -12.09 -4.71
CA MET A 32 12.78 -13.56 -4.86
C MET A 32 11.93 -14.23 -3.78
N ALA A 33 12.01 -13.75 -2.52
CA ALA A 33 11.20 -14.27 -1.42
C ALA A 33 9.71 -14.02 -1.66
N GLY A 34 9.33 -12.79 -2.01
CA GLY A 34 7.94 -12.44 -2.35
C GLY A 34 7.39 -13.27 -3.52
N SER A 35 8.18 -13.43 -4.60
CA SER A 35 7.78 -14.30 -5.73
C SER A 35 7.65 -15.77 -5.30
N GLY A 36 8.51 -16.22 -4.38
CA GLY A 36 8.44 -17.54 -3.77
C GLY A 36 7.17 -17.75 -2.97
N VAL A 37 6.76 -16.75 -2.17
CA VAL A 37 5.50 -16.77 -1.41
C VAL A 37 4.30 -16.83 -2.34
N GLU A 38 4.26 -16.01 -3.38
CA GLU A 38 3.18 -16.08 -4.37
C GLU A 38 3.10 -17.46 -5.06
N MET A 39 4.24 -18.04 -5.41
CA MET A 39 4.30 -19.38 -5.99
C MET A 39 3.82 -20.45 -4.99
N ALA A 40 4.20 -20.33 -3.72
CA ALA A 40 3.78 -21.27 -2.65
C ALA A 40 2.26 -21.20 -2.44
N ILE A 41 1.65 -20.01 -2.45
CA ILE A 41 0.20 -19.84 -2.35
C ILE A 41 -0.50 -20.52 -3.54
N ARG A 42 -0.04 -20.27 -4.77
CA ARG A 42 -0.60 -20.91 -5.98
C ARG A 42 -0.46 -22.42 -5.96
N ALA A 43 0.69 -22.93 -5.53
CA ALA A 43 0.93 -24.36 -5.39
C ALA A 43 0.00 -25.00 -4.34
N TYR A 44 -0.21 -24.31 -3.22
CA TYR A 44 -1.14 -24.76 -2.19
C TYR A 44 -2.58 -24.86 -2.72
N ILE A 45 -3.08 -23.81 -3.37
CA ILE A 45 -4.43 -23.80 -3.96
C ILE A 45 -4.56 -24.90 -5.01
N SER A 46 -3.54 -25.07 -5.87
CA SER A 46 -3.54 -26.10 -6.91
C SER A 46 -3.64 -27.51 -6.36
N ASN A 47 -2.95 -27.75 -5.22
CA ASN A 47 -2.97 -29.07 -4.57
C ASN A 47 -4.29 -29.37 -3.83
N VAL A 48 -5.00 -28.34 -3.34
CA VAL A 48 -6.25 -28.53 -2.57
C VAL A 48 -7.47 -28.54 -3.50
N ASP A 49 -7.61 -27.55 -4.39
CA ASP A 49 -8.83 -27.33 -5.18
C ASP A 49 -8.58 -27.30 -6.71
N GLY A 50 -7.37 -27.61 -7.14
CA GLY A 50 -7.02 -27.75 -8.55
C GLY A 50 -6.69 -26.44 -9.26
N VAL A 51 -6.30 -26.56 -10.53
CA VAL A 51 -5.77 -25.48 -11.38
C VAL A 51 -6.84 -24.41 -11.70
N ASP A 52 -8.10 -24.80 -11.80
CA ASP A 52 -9.20 -23.87 -12.10
C ASP A 52 -9.35 -22.83 -11.00
N THR A 53 -9.21 -23.24 -9.73
CA THR A 53 -9.26 -22.34 -8.58
C THR A 53 -8.03 -21.41 -8.53
N VAL A 54 -6.86 -21.88 -8.98
CA VAL A 54 -5.69 -21.02 -9.17
C VAL A 54 -5.97 -19.94 -10.22
N GLY A 55 -6.71 -20.27 -11.29
CA GLY A 55 -7.16 -19.31 -12.29
C GLY A 55 -8.02 -18.19 -11.70
N LEU A 56 -9.00 -18.55 -10.84
CA LEU A 56 -9.85 -17.59 -10.09
C LEU A 56 -9.01 -16.70 -9.19
N TYR A 57 -8.11 -17.29 -8.40
CA TYR A 57 -7.19 -16.56 -7.51
C TYR A 57 -6.32 -15.58 -8.30
N ASN A 58 -5.72 -16.01 -9.42
CA ASN A 58 -4.86 -15.15 -10.23
C ASN A 58 -5.61 -13.94 -10.81
N ALA A 59 -6.83 -14.13 -11.30
CA ALA A 59 -7.65 -13.03 -11.78
C ALA A 59 -7.91 -11.99 -10.66
N ALA A 60 -8.27 -12.46 -9.47
CA ALA A 60 -8.45 -11.60 -8.30
C ALA A 60 -7.16 -10.86 -7.92
N TYR A 61 -6.06 -11.60 -7.82
CA TYR A 61 -4.76 -11.05 -7.45
C TYR A 61 -4.31 -9.93 -8.40
N VAL A 62 -4.39 -10.17 -9.71
CA VAL A 62 -4.01 -9.17 -10.71
C VAL A 62 -4.88 -7.93 -10.62
N MET A 63 -6.19 -8.09 -10.48
CA MET A 63 -7.10 -6.94 -10.39
C MET A 63 -6.84 -6.08 -9.16
N ILE A 64 -6.56 -6.69 -7.99
CA ILE A 64 -6.36 -5.96 -6.75
C ILE A 64 -4.92 -5.45 -6.64
N PHE A 65 -3.95 -6.35 -6.70
CA PHE A 65 -2.57 -6.03 -6.35
C PHE A 65 -1.79 -5.41 -7.51
N THR A 66 -2.09 -5.77 -8.77
CA THR A 66 -1.39 -5.21 -9.91
C THR A 66 -2.03 -3.89 -10.36
N TYR A 67 -3.34 -3.85 -10.63
CA TYR A 67 -3.96 -2.62 -11.15
C TYR A 67 -4.04 -1.52 -10.11
N VAL A 68 -4.50 -1.81 -8.90
CA VAL A 68 -4.47 -0.80 -7.82
C VAL A 68 -3.04 -0.49 -7.40
N GLY A 69 -2.14 -1.48 -7.43
CA GLY A 69 -0.73 -1.33 -7.10
C GLY A 69 0.03 -0.32 -7.96
N THR A 70 -0.38 -0.12 -9.23
CA THR A 70 0.26 0.88 -10.11
C THR A 70 0.20 2.31 -9.56
N VAL A 71 -0.83 2.63 -8.77
CA VAL A 71 -0.97 3.94 -8.12
C VAL A 71 0.16 4.16 -7.11
N PHE A 72 0.49 3.13 -6.33
CA PHE A 72 1.59 3.22 -5.36
C PHE A 72 2.93 3.40 -6.05
N THR A 73 3.21 2.66 -7.12
CA THR A 73 4.46 2.79 -7.89
C THR A 73 4.66 4.22 -8.43
N ALA A 74 3.58 4.85 -8.90
CA ALA A 74 3.64 6.24 -9.35
C ALA A 74 3.97 7.21 -8.19
N MET A 75 3.42 6.97 -7.00
CA MET A 75 3.67 7.79 -5.80
C MET A 75 5.09 7.61 -5.25
N GLU A 76 5.63 6.40 -5.29
CA GLU A 76 6.97 6.05 -4.82
C GLU A 76 8.06 6.80 -5.58
N THR A 77 7.87 7.03 -6.86
CA THR A 77 8.82 7.73 -7.73
C THR A 77 9.16 9.15 -7.24
N ASP A 78 8.20 9.86 -6.66
CA ASP A 78 8.41 11.19 -6.07
C ASP A 78 8.81 11.10 -4.58
N TYR A 79 8.19 10.18 -3.86
CA TYR A 79 8.37 10.07 -2.41
C TYR A 79 9.78 9.63 -2.00
N TYR A 80 10.33 8.60 -2.63
CA TYR A 80 11.64 8.04 -2.25
C TYR A 80 12.79 9.06 -2.33
N PRO A 81 12.98 9.81 -3.43
CA PRO A 81 14.02 10.85 -3.50
C PRO A 81 13.83 11.94 -2.45
N ARG A 82 12.58 12.37 -2.21
CA ARG A 82 12.24 13.37 -1.21
C ARG A 82 12.57 12.91 0.21
N LEU A 83 12.24 11.67 0.57
CA LEU A 83 12.55 11.10 1.88
C LEU A 83 14.06 10.93 2.07
N SER A 84 14.77 10.48 1.03
CA SER A 84 16.22 10.26 1.04
C SER A 84 17.02 11.56 1.15
N SER A 85 16.49 12.70 0.67
CA SER A 85 17.13 14.00 0.77
C SER A 85 17.16 14.57 2.19
N ILE A 86 16.33 14.09 3.10
CA ILE A 86 16.28 14.54 4.49
C ILE A 86 17.39 13.84 5.27
N SER A 87 18.47 14.55 5.59
CA SER A 87 19.65 13.97 6.23
C SER A 87 19.42 13.51 7.67
N LYS A 88 18.61 14.26 8.46
CA LYS A 88 18.43 14.02 9.90
C LYS A 88 17.08 13.37 10.19
N LEU A 89 17.11 12.32 11.01
CA LEU A 89 15.90 11.78 11.63
C LEU A 89 15.33 12.81 12.60
N GLY A 90 14.01 12.97 12.62
CA GLY A 90 13.36 13.92 13.52
C GLY A 90 11.99 14.37 13.02
N ARG A 91 11.58 15.59 13.41
CA ARG A 91 10.24 16.10 13.13
C ARG A 91 9.94 16.20 11.63
N GLU A 92 10.84 16.77 10.83
CA GLU A 92 10.67 16.94 9.38
C GLU A 92 10.54 15.59 8.67
N PHE A 93 11.40 14.63 9.05
CA PHE A 93 11.36 13.28 8.53
C PHE A 93 10.02 12.59 8.81
N ASN A 94 9.58 12.62 10.09
CA ASN A 94 8.29 12.05 10.49
C ASN A 94 7.10 12.73 9.80
N LEU A 95 7.14 14.05 9.62
CA LEU A 95 6.11 14.79 8.90
C LEU A 95 6.03 14.38 7.43
N THR A 96 7.19 14.13 6.78
CA THR A 96 7.23 13.69 5.38
C THR A 96 6.61 12.31 5.21
N VAL A 97 6.94 11.35 6.09
CA VAL A 97 6.33 10.00 6.07
C VAL A 97 4.83 10.08 6.33
N ASN A 98 4.41 10.79 7.39
CA ASN A 98 3.01 10.94 7.74
C ASN A 98 2.19 11.64 6.64
N LYS A 99 2.76 12.65 5.98
CA LYS A 99 2.11 13.32 4.85
C LYS A 99 1.98 12.39 3.64
N GLN A 100 2.93 11.50 3.41
CA GLN A 100 2.83 10.51 2.34
C GLN A 100 1.70 9.51 2.61
N ILE A 101 1.56 9.02 3.84
CA ILE A 101 0.42 8.15 4.24
C ILE A 101 -0.91 8.87 3.96
N GLU A 102 -1.02 10.14 4.34
CA GLU A 102 -2.21 10.94 4.11
C GLU A 102 -2.55 11.06 2.63
N VAL A 103 -1.58 11.43 1.79
CA VAL A 103 -1.76 11.56 0.34
C VAL A 103 -2.12 10.22 -0.29
N SER A 104 -1.46 9.13 0.14
CA SER A 104 -1.76 7.76 -0.35
C SER A 104 -3.21 7.36 -0.04
N LEU A 105 -3.67 7.59 1.18
CA LEU A 105 -5.03 7.24 1.59
C LEU A 105 -6.08 8.07 0.85
N HIS A 106 -5.87 9.38 0.73
CA HIS A 106 -6.81 10.25 0.02
C HIS A 106 -6.93 9.93 -1.48
N LEU A 107 -5.86 9.45 -2.10
CA LEU A 107 -5.91 9.03 -3.50
C LEU A 107 -6.52 7.63 -3.66
N VAL A 108 -6.09 6.69 -2.82
CA VAL A 108 -6.43 5.27 -2.97
C VAL A 108 -7.83 4.95 -2.45
N SER A 109 -8.29 5.62 -1.36
CA SER A 109 -9.57 5.27 -0.73
C SER A 109 -10.78 5.42 -1.65
N PRO A 110 -11.04 6.59 -2.29
CA PRO A 110 -12.17 6.71 -3.19
C PRO A 110 -12.11 5.73 -4.39
N MET A 111 -10.89 5.48 -4.86
CA MET A 111 -10.67 4.51 -5.94
C MET A 111 -11.01 3.09 -5.49
N LEU A 112 -10.64 2.70 -4.26
CA LEU A 112 -10.96 1.37 -3.71
C LEU A 112 -12.47 1.21 -3.45
N VAL A 113 -13.13 2.23 -2.89
CA VAL A 113 -14.58 2.21 -2.70
C VAL A 113 -15.29 2.00 -4.04
N PHE A 114 -14.92 2.80 -5.05
CA PHE A 114 -15.45 2.64 -6.40
C PHE A 114 -15.15 1.23 -6.96
N PHE A 115 -13.93 0.75 -6.81
CA PHE A 115 -13.49 -0.53 -7.32
C PHE A 115 -14.26 -1.70 -6.68
N ILE A 116 -14.42 -1.70 -5.35
CA ILE A 116 -15.19 -2.73 -4.63
C ILE A 116 -16.65 -2.75 -5.13
N LEU A 117 -17.27 -1.60 -5.31
CA LEU A 117 -18.63 -1.48 -5.79
C LEU A 117 -18.79 -1.90 -7.26
N ALA A 118 -17.80 -1.60 -8.08
CA ALA A 118 -17.82 -1.89 -9.52
C ALA A 118 -17.43 -3.33 -9.86
N MET A 119 -16.78 -4.08 -8.95
CA MET A 119 -16.29 -5.44 -9.19
C MET A 119 -17.33 -6.41 -9.74
N PRO A 120 -18.59 -6.43 -9.28
CA PRO A 120 -19.61 -7.35 -9.83
C PRO A 120 -19.86 -7.16 -11.33
N VAL A 121 -19.60 -5.96 -11.85
CA VAL A 121 -19.72 -5.62 -13.27
C VAL A 121 -18.36 -5.75 -13.99
N LEU A 122 -17.29 -5.26 -13.38
CA LEU A 122 -15.97 -5.27 -13.99
C LEU A 122 -15.42 -6.69 -14.19
N LEU A 123 -15.63 -7.58 -13.23
CA LEU A 123 -15.07 -8.93 -13.28
C LEU A 123 -15.64 -9.74 -14.47
N PRO A 124 -16.96 -9.86 -14.69
CA PRO A 124 -17.47 -10.57 -15.86
C PRO A 124 -17.19 -9.85 -17.19
N MET A 125 -17.01 -8.54 -17.17
CA MET A 125 -16.66 -7.75 -18.37
C MET A 125 -15.20 -7.97 -18.83
N LEU A 126 -14.27 -8.09 -17.87
CA LEU A 126 -12.83 -8.23 -18.16
C LEU A 126 -12.42 -9.69 -18.36
N TYR A 127 -13.05 -10.62 -17.65
CA TYR A 127 -12.72 -12.05 -17.73
C TYR A 127 -13.86 -12.86 -18.31
N SER A 128 -14.86 -13.21 -17.51
CA SER A 128 -16.14 -13.81 -17.90
C SER A 128 -17.00 -14.04 -16.65
N GLY A 129 -18.29 -14.37 -16.79
CA GLY A 129 -19.16 -14.75 -15.68
C GLY A 129 -18.68 -15.97 -14.87
N LYS A 130 -17.81 -16.82 -15.45
CA LYS A 130 -17.21 -17.97 -14.75
C LYS A 130 -16.31 -17.57 -13.58
N PHE A 131 -15.84 -16.31 -13.53
CA PHE A 131 -14.99 -15.78 -12.46
C PHE A 131 -15.75 -15.19 -11.29
N LEU A 132 -17.08 -15.07 -11.36
CA LEU A 132 -17.90 -14.56 -10.26
C LEU A 132 -17.70 -15.25 -8.89
N PRO A 133 -17.38 -16.56 -8.80
CA PRO A 133 -17.12 -17.18 -7.51
C PRO A 133 -15.96 -16.57 -6.71
N VAL A 134 -15.02 -15.85 -7.34
CA VAL A 134 -13.91 -15.19 -6.64
C VAL A 134 -14.28 -13.79 -6.13
N LEU A 135 -15.43 -13.26 -6.49
CA LEU A 135 -15.85 -11.91 -6.15
C LEU A 135 -15.81 -11.60 -4.65
N PRO A 136 -16.33 -12.46 -3.72
CA PRO A 136 -16.26 -12.19 -2.28
C PRO A 136 -14.82 -12.09 -1.77
N MET A 137 -13.89 -12.93 -2.28
CA MET A 137 -12.47 -12.82 -1.99
C MET A 137 -11.94 -11.45 -2.40
N MET A 138 -12.24 -11.00 -3.62
CA MET A 138 -11.74 -9.74 -4.17
C MET A 138 -12.19 -8.55 -3.33
N GLN A 139 -13.46 -8.51 -2.96
CA GLN A 139 -14.06 -7.41 -2.20
C GLN A 139 -13.48 -7.27 -0.80
N VAL A 140 -13.11 -8.38 -0.18
CA VAL A 140 -12.42 -8.37 1.14
C VAL A 140 -10.93 -8.08 0.97
N ALA A 141 -10.25 -8.75 0.03
CA ALA A 141 -8.82 -8.55 -0.20
C ALA A 141 -8.46 -7.12 -0.66
N ALA A 142 -9.39 -6.40 -1.29
CA ALA A 142 -9.21 -4.99 -1.62
C ALA A 142 -8.94 -4.11 -0.38
N LEU A 143 -9.42 -4.50 0.81
CA LEU A 143 -9.12 -3.81 2.06
C LEU A 143 -7.63 -3.85 2.43
N ALA A 144 -6.88 -4.86 1.97
CA ALA A 144 -5.43 -4.91 2.13
C ALA A 144 -4.72 -3.69 1.52
N MET A 145 -5.31 -3.05 0.49
CA MET A 145 -4.73 -1.87 -0.14
C MET A 145 -4.75 -0.62 0.75
N TYR A 146 -5.70 -0.52 1.71
CA TYR A 146 -5.65 0.52 2.74
C TYR A 146 -4.43 0.34 3.66
N ALA A 147 -4.19 -0.88 4.09
CA ALA A 147 -3.00 -1.21 4.89
C ALA A 147 -1.72 -0.94 4.10
N ARG A 148 -1.68 -1.31 2.81
CA ARG A 148 -0.55 -1.06 1.92
C ARG A 148 -0.26 0.43 1.73
N ALA A 149 -1.29 1.29 1.67
CA ALA A 149 -1.15 2.75 1.61
C ALA A 149 -0.44 3.34 2.84
N ILE A 150 -0.51 2.65 3.97
CA ILE A 150 0.16 3.03 5.22
C ILE A 150 1.54 2.37 5.30
N PHE A 151 1.62 1.08 4.95
CA PHE A 151 2.83 0.27 5.05
C PHE A 151 3.97 0.80 4.17
N LEU A 152 3.72 1.03 2.89
CA LEU A 152 4.75 1.44 1.93
C LEU A 152 5.54 2.70 2.36
N PRO A 153 4.91 3.82 2.77
CA PRO A 153 5.67 4.96 3.25
C PRO A 153 6.54 4.67 4.48
N ILE A 154 6.14 3.74 5.34
CA ILE A 154 6.89 3.35 6.55
C ILE A 154 8.07 2.45 6.16
N GLU A 155 7.87 1.50 5.28
CA GLU A 155 8.89 0.60 4.76
C GLU A 155 10.05 1.36 4.10
N TYR A 156 9.74 2.38 3.30
CA TYR A 156 10.72 3.25 2.65
C TYR A 156 11.64 3.99 3.64
N ILE A 157 11.34 4.01 4.93
CA ILE A 157 12.22 4.56 5.96
C ILE A 157 13.57 3.81 5.96
N ALA A 158 13.54 2.48 6.03
CA ALA A 158 14.75 1.66 6.02
C ALA A 158 15.52 1.81 4.70
N LEU A 159 14.79 1.81 3.59
CA LEU A 159 15.33 1.96 2.26
C LEU A 159 16.02 3.32 2.06
N SER A 160 15.39 4.41 2.47
CA SER A 160 15.94 5.78 2.37
C SER A 160 17.21 5.99 3.20
N ARG A 161 17.45 5.13 4.20
CA ARG A 161 18.66 5.14 5.03
C ARG A 161 19.75 4.19 4.53
N GLY A 162 19.51 3.47 3.44
CA GLY A 162 20.44 2.46 2.94
C GLY A 162 20.61 1.26 3.87
N ASP A 163 19.66 1.04 4.79
CA ASP A 163 19.74 -0.04 5.78
C ASP A 163 19.20 -1.35 5.22
N SER A 164 20.02 -1.96 4.37
CA SER A 164 19.69 -3.18 3.63
C SER A 164 19.23 -4.33 4.53
N LYS A 165 19.83 -4.47 5.72
CA LYS A 165 19.50 -5.57 6.63
C LYS A 165 18.12 -5.41 7.23
N ARG A 166 17.79 -4.18 7.67
CA ARG A 166 16.49 -3.89 8.27
C ARG A 166 15.39 -3.91 7.22
N PHE A 167 15.66 -3.39 6.04
CA PHE A 167 14.75 -3.51 4.90
C PHE A 167 14.42 -4.97 4.62
N LEU A 168 15.43 -5.82 4.40
CA LEU A 168 15.23 -7.24 4.12
C LEU A 168 14.50 -7.97 5.27
N CYS A 169 14.79 -7.61 6.53
CA CYS A 169 14.09 -8.21 7.68
C CYS A 169 12.60 -7.87 7.67
N ILE A 170 12.21 -6.63 7.38
CA ILE A 170 10.81 -6.22 7.27
C ILE A 170 10.12 -7.02 6.15
N GLU A 171 10.72 -7.08 4.96
CA GLU A 171 10.17 -7.81 3.81
C GLU A 171 9.97 -9.30 4.11
N LEU A 172 10.97 -9.98 4.65
CA LEU A 172 10.85 -11.41 4.96
C LEU A 172 9.80 -11.71 6.03
N VAL A 173 9.64 -10.83 7.02
CA VAL A 173 8.57 -10.96 8.02
C VAL A 173 7.20 -10.76 7.38
N ASN A 174 7.06 -9.79 6.48
CA ASN A 174 5.81 -9.54 5.76
C ASN A 174 5.45 -10.72 4.86
N ASP A 175 6.41 -11.25 4.11
CA ASP A 175 6.23 -12.43 3.27
C ASP A 175 5.77 -13.65 4.10
N ALA A 176 6.37 -13.86 5.27
CA ALA A 176 5.97 -14.94 6.18
C ALA A 176 4.56 -14.72 6.74
N LEU A 177 4.19 -13.50 7.10
CA LEU A 177 2.84 -13.15 7.55
C LEU A 177 1.82 -13.38 6.44
N LEU A 178 2.10 -12.91 5.22
CA LEU A 178 1.22 -13.09 4.06
C LEU A 178 1.00 -14.58 3.79
N LEU A 179 2.06 -15.36 3.68
CA LEU A 179 1.97 -16.81 3.41
C LEU A 179 1.14 -17.52 4.49
N THR A 180 1.46 -17.25 5.76
CA THR A 180 0.81 -17.91 6.89
C THR A 180 -0.67 -17.57 6.97
N MET A 181 -1.02 -16.28 6.91
CA MET A 181 -2.41 -15.84 7.05
C MET A 181 -3.26 -16.20 5.83
N ALA A 182 -2.68 -16.14 4.62
CA ALA A 182 -3.36 -16.56 3.41
C ALA A 182 -3.69 -18.06 3.43
N ILE A 183 -2.72 -18.93 3.77
CA ILE A 183 -2.94 -20.37 3.86
C ILE A 183 -3.91 -20.73 4.98
N LEU A 184 -3.77 -20.12 6.17
CA LEU A 184 -4.70 -20.33 7.28
C LEU A 184 -6.13 -19.90 6.94
N GLY A 185 -6.28 -18.76 6.27
CA GLY A 185 -7.58 -18.29 5.80
C GLY A 185 -8.18 -19.25 4.78
N TYR A 186 -7.40 -19.60 3.77
CA TYR A 186 -7.84 -20.52 2.72
C TYR A 186 -8.25 -21.90 3.24
N SER A 187 -7.47 -22.48 4.14
CA SER A 187 -7.77 -23.80 4.72
C SER A 187 -9.08 -23.84 5.53
N ARG A 188 -9.57 -22.70 6.00
CA ARG A 188 -10.80 -22.62 6.81
C ARG A 188 -12.03 -22.25 6.00
N TYR A 189 -11.90 -21.32 5.04
CA TYR A 189 -13.04 -20.71 4.32
C TYR A 189 -12.79 -20.57 2.82
N GLY A 190 -11.85 -21.33 2.23
CA GLY A 190 -11.54 -21.30 0.80
C GLY A 190 -11.11 -19.93 0.33
N LEU A 191 -11.55 -19.53 -0.87
CA LEU A 191 -11.20 -18.25 -1.49
C LEU A 191 -11.56 -17.03 -0.63
N LEU A 192 -12.74 -17.02 0.01
CA LEU A 192 -13.13 -15.92 0.90
C LEU A 192 -12.15 -15.80 2.07
N GLY A 193 -11.81 -16.93 2.69
CA GLY A 193 -10.82 -16.96 3.77
C GLY A 193 -9.43 -16.50 3.33
N MET A 194 -9.04 -16.78 2.08
CA MET A 194 -7.82 -16.22 1.48
C MET A 194 -7.86 -14.69 1.50
N GLY A 195 -8.95 -14.08 1.04
CA GLY A 195 -9.13 -12.62 1.04
C GLY A 195 -9.03 -12.01 2.44
N VAL A 196 -9.67 -12.66 3.43
CA VAL A 196 -9.58 -12.27 4.85
C VAL A 196 -8.14 -12.41 5.36
N GLY A 197 -7.48 -13.53 5.06
CA GLY A 197 -6.10 -13.79 5.46
C GLY A 197 -5.13 -12.74 4.92
N MET A 198 -5.24 -12.40 3.65
CA MET A 198 -4.43 -11.34 3.02
C MET A 198 -4.67 -9.97 3.66
N THR A 199 -5.91 -9.63 3.97
CA THR A 199 -6.25 -8.36 4.63
C THR A 199 -5.68 -8.33 6.06
N VAL A 200 -5.83 -9.42 6.82
CA VAL A 200 -5.26 -9.52 8.17
C VAL A 200 -3.74 -9.45 8.14
N ALA A 201 -3.09 -10.17 7.21
CA ALA A 201 -1.65 -10.09 7.02
C ALA A 201 -1.20 -8.63 6.80
N SER A 202 -1.82 -7.93 5.85
CA SER A 202 -1.46 -6.54 5.54
C SER A 202 -1.67 -5.58 6.72
N VAL A 203 -2.68 -5.80 7.55
CA VAL A 203 -2.85 -5.01 8.80
C VAL A 203 -1.73 -5.33 9.80
N LEU A 204 -1.37 -6.59 9.98
CA LEU A 204 -0.25 -6.99 10.85
C LEU A 204 1.09 -6.43 10.36
N GLU A 205 1.33 -6.44 9.05
CA GLU A 205 2.50 -5.83 8.41
C GLU A 205 2.67 -4.36 8.80
N VAL A 206 1.58 -3.58 8.81
CA VAL A 206 1.62 -2.17 9.25
C VAL A 206 2.09 -2.05 10.70
N PHE A 207 1.57 -2.88 11.60
CA PHE A 207 1.98 -2.86 13.01
C PHE A 207 3.43 -3.27 13.19
N VAL A 208 3.88 -4.32 12.51
CA VAL A 208 5.27 -4.78 12.53
C VAL A 208 6.21 -3.70 12.01
N ALA A 209 5.94 -3.14 10.82
CA ALA A 209 6.77 -2.11 10.23
C ALA A 209 6.80 -0.82 11.06
N ALA A 210 5.64 -0.36 11.54
CA ALA A 210 5.55 0.83 12.38
C ALA A 210 6.28 0.64 13.73
N GLY A 211 6.10 -0.51 14.38
CA GLY A 211 6.80 -0.87 15.62
C GLY A 211 8.31 -0.95 15.42
N PHE A 212 8.75 -1.62 14.36
CA PHE A 212 10.15 -1.74 14.01
C PHE A 212 10.80 -0.37 13.70
N CYS A 213 10.15 0.44 12.85
CA CYS A 213 10.63 1.76 12.49
C CYS A 213 10.58 2.75 13.66
N ARG A 214 9.65 2.56 14.60
CA ARG A 214 9.62 3.34 15.85
C ARG A 214 10.86 3.08 16.70
N VAL A 215 11.25 1.83 16.87
CA VAL A 215 12.44 1.45 17.67
C VAL A 215 13.74 1.82 16.95
N ALA A 216 13.81 1.56 15.65
CA ALA A 216 15.05 1.71 14.88
C ALA A 216 15.34 3.15 14.45
N TYR A 217 14.31 3.94 14.14
CA TYR A 217 14.44 5.28 13.54
C TYR A 217 13.69 6.37 14.29
N GLY A 218 13.02 6.05 15.40
CA GLY A 218 12.21 7.02 16.15
C GLY A 218 10.97 7.49 15.41
N TYR A 219 10.48 6.73 14.43
CA TYR A 219 9.25 7.04 13.69
C TYR A 219 8.03 7.06 14.62
N LYS A 220 7.16 8.05 14.40
CA LYS A 220 5.90 8.18 15.15
C LYS A 220 4.77 8.52 14.19
N LEU A 221 3.78 7.65 14.17
CA LEU A 221 2.51 7.94 13.51
C LEU A 221 1.77 9.02 14.31
N SER A 222 1.31 10.08 13.64
CA SER A 222 0.63 11.17 14.33
C SER A 222 -0.85 10.86 14.57
N VAL A 223 -1.43 11.51 15.58
CA VAL A 223 -2.87 11.37 15.89
C VAL A 223 -3.75 11.87 14.73
N ALA A 224 -3.27 12.86 13.99
CA ALA A 224 -3.99 13.36 12.81
C ALA A 224 -4.10 12.28 11.73
N GLN A 225 -3.01 11.56 11.45
CA GLN A 225 -3.03 10.45 10.50
C GLN A 225 -3.89 9.28 10.97
N LEU A 226 -3.90 8.98 12.27
CA LEU A 226 -4.80 7.95 12.83
C LEU A 226 -6.27 8.26 12.57
N LYS A 227 -6.69 9.53 12.67
CA LYS A 227 -8.06 9.96 12.33
C LYS A 227 -8.38 9.72 10.86
N ILE A 228 -7.47 10.11 9.95
CA ILE A 228 -7.63 9.91 8.51
C ILE A 228 -7.70 8.43 8.18
N ILE A 229 -6.80 7.62 8.72
CA ILE A 229 -6.80 6.16 8.58
C ILE A 229 -8.15 5.57 9.05
N SER A 230 -8.62 5.97 10.24
CA SER A 230 -9.86 5.45 10.80
C SER A 230 -11.07 5.78 9.93
N VAL A 231 -11.16 7.00 9.38
CA VAL A 231 -12.28 7.39 8.50
C VAL A 231 -12.27 6.56 7.22
N HIS A 232 -11.15 6.54 6.49
CA HIS A 232 -11.07 5.81 5.22
C HIS A 232 -11.21 4.29 5.41
N ALA A 233 -10.57 3.72 6.44
CA ALA A 233 -10.71 2.30 6.74
C ALA A 233 -12.15 1.93 7.12
N SER A 234 -12.86 2.78 7.90
CA SER A 234 -14.26 2.53 8.24
C SER A 234 -15.16 2.55 6.99
N ILE A 235 -14.96 3.52 6.09
CA ILE A 235 -15.70 3.58 4.82
C ILE A 235 -15.41 2.33 3.98
N GLY A 236 -14.13 1.95 3.85
CA GLY A 236 -13.73 0.75 3.13
C GLY A 236 -14.36 -0.53 3.68
N VAL A 237 -14.31 -0.71 5.01
CA VAL A 237 -14.93 -1.86 5.69
C VAL A 237 -16.45 -1.87 5.48
N LEU A 238 -17.13 -0.73 5.65
CA LEU A 238 -18.57 -0.62 5.41
C LEU A 238 -18.92 -0.95 3.96
N THR A 239 -18.11 -0.50 2.99
CA THR A 239 -18.29 -0.82 1.58
C THR A 239 -18.10 -2.32 1.33
N SER A 240 -17.09 -2.94 1.93
CA SER A 240 -16.87 -4.40 1.81
C SER A 240 -17.99 -5.20 2.47
N LEU A 241 -18.49 -4.78 3.63
CA LEU A 241 -19.64 -5.43 4.29
C LEU A 241 -20.94 -5.28 3.49
N LEU A 242 -21.12 -4.14 2.83
CA LEU A 242 -22.29 -3.90 1.98
C LEU A 242 -22.38 -4.91 0.81
N THR A 243 -21.25 -5.46 0.36
CA THR A 243 -21.22 -6.44 -0.73
C THR A 243 -21.86 -7.78 -0.38
N PHE A 244 -22.10 -8.07 0.90
CA PHE A 244 -22.80 -9.26 1.39
C PHE A 244 -24.31 -9.05 1.53
N VAL A 245 -24.82 -7.87 1.15
CA VAL A 245 -26.25 -7.56 1.17
C VAL A 245 -26.86 -7.91 -0.19
N ASP A 246 -27.82 -8.83 -0.20
CA ASP A 246 -28.46 -9.34 -1.44
C ASP A 246 -29.35 -8.31 -2.16
N ASN A 247 -29.71 -7.21 -1.49
CA ASN A 247 -30.61 -6.21 -2.06
C ASN A 247 -29.83 -5.21 -2.94
N ALA A 248 -30.03 -5.32 -4.26
CA ALA A 248 -29.37 -4.46 -5.24
C ALA A 248 -29.63 -2.96 -5.04
N TRP A 249 -30.84 -2.56 -4.58
CA TRP A 249 -31.16 -1.16 -4.32
C TRP A 249 -30.36 -0.61 -3.12
N ILE A 250 -30.27 -1.39 -2.04
CA ILE A 250 -29.45 -1.02 -0.87
C ILE A 250 -27.99 -0.96 -1.29
N TYR A 251 -27.50 -1.96 -2.03
CA TYR A 251 -26.11 -2.01 -2.51
C TYR A 251 -25.74 -0.76 -3.31
N VAL A 252 -26.55 -0.39 -4.31
CA VAL A 252 -26.24 0.76 -5.18
C VAL A 252 -26.43 2.08 -4.43
N SER A 253 -27.53 2.27 -3.69
CA SER A 253 -27.80 3.56 -3.03
C SER A 253 -26.84 3.85 -1.88
N VAL A 254 -26.62 2.88 -0.97
CA VAL A 254 -25.69 3.04 0.15
C VAL A 254 -24.26 3.07 -0.34
N GLY A 255 -23.90 2.24 -1.34
CA GLY A 255 -22.56 2.24 -1.95
C GLY A 255 -22.22 3.58 -2.60
N THR A 256 -23.14 4.15 -3.38
CA THR A 256 -22.97 5.49 -3.96
C THR A 256 -22.83 6.56 -2.89
N LEU A 257 -23.62 6.48 -1.81
CA LEU A 257 -23.51 7.39 -0.69
C LEU A 257 -22.12 7.31 -0.03
N LEU A 258 -21.62 6.10 0.24
CA LEU A 258 -20.28 5.90 0.81
C LEU A 258 -19.18 6.47 -0.10
N LEU A 259 -19.28 6.26 -1.41
CA LEU A 259 -18.36 6.82 -2.39
C LEU A 259 -18.36 8.37 -2.37
N VAL A 260 -19.56 8.96 -2.37
CA VAL A 260 -19.70 10.42 -2.32
C VAL A 260 -19.16 10.99 -1.01
N LEU A 261 -19.42 10.33 0.12
CA LEU A 261 -18.89 10.75 1.42
C LEU A 261 -17.35 10.67 1.46
N ASP A 262 -16.76 9.61 0.93
CA ASP A 262 -15.30 9.44 0.88
C ASP A 262 -14.64 10.50 -0.04
N LEU A 263 -15.22 10.73 -1.22
CA LEU A 263 -14.79 11.79 -2.12
C LEU A 263 -14.91 13.19 -1.50
N ALA A 264 -16.04 13.50 -0.86
CA ALA A 264 -16.27 14.77 -0.20
C ALA A 264 -15.28 15.00 0.95
N TYR A 265 -15.02 13.97 1.76
CA TYR A 265 -14.02 14.02 2.83
C TYR A 265 -12.62 14.27 2.27
N THR A 266 -12.20 13.49 1.27
CA THR A 266 -10.92 13.66 0.57
C THR A 266 -10.75 15.08 0.02
N LEU A 267 -11.74 15.57 -0.75
CA LEU A 267 -11.70 16.91 -1.34
C LEU A 267 -11.67 18.02 -0.28
N SER A 268 -12.39 17.84 0.83
CA SER A 268 -12.41 18.82 1.92
C SER A 268 -11.04 19.02 2.57
N ILE A 269 -10.30 17.91 2.77
CA ILE A 269 -8.95 17.96 3.34
C ILE A 269 -7.95 18.51 2.32
N MET A 270 -8.01 18.05 1.08
CA MET A 270 -7.13 18.55 0.02
C MET A 270 -7.26 20.05 -0.20
N ARG A 271 -8.48 20.60 -0.22
CA ARG A 271 -8.72 22.05 -0.31
C ARG A 271 -8.08 22.81 0.85
N ARG A 272 -8.23 22.34 2.08
CA ARG A 272 -7.60 22.97 3.25
C ARG A 272 -6.08 23.05 3.12
N HIS A 273 -5.45 22.01 2.57
CA HIS A 273 -3.99 22.01 2.36
C HIS A 273 -3.57 22.99 1.26
N VAL A 274 -4.32 23.08 0.15
CA VAL A 274 -4.06 24.02 -0.94
C VAL A 274 -4.22 25.46 -0.47
N ASP A 275 -5.28 25.76 0.28
CA ASP A 275 -5.54 27.12 0.82
C ASP A 275 -4.41 27.55 1.79
N ILE A 276 -3.96 26.64 2.66
CA ILE A 276 -2.85 26.91 3.58
C ILE A 276 -1.54 27.16 2.81
N ASP A 277 -1.25 26.41 1.76
CA ASP A 277 -0.04 26.58 0.95
C ASP A 277 -0.07 27.91 0.17
N ILE A 278 -1.23 28.30 -0.36
CA ILE A 278 -1.41 29.59 -1.03
C ILE A 278 -1.18 30.74 -0.04
N VAL A 279 -1.80 30.68 1.13
CA VAL A 279 -1.64 31.70 2.18
C VAL A 279 -0.18 31.79 2.64
N ASN A 280 0.49 30.66 2.80
CA ASN A 280 1.91 30.63 3.19
C ASN A 280 2.83 31.18 2.09
N ARG A 281 2.55 30.92 0.81
CA ARG A 281 3.28 31.52 -0.32
C ARG A 281 3.10 33.03 -0.40
N ILE A 282 1.89 33.53 -0.16
CA ILE A 282 1.58 34.95 -0.11
C ILE A 282 2.33 35.62 1.05
N LYS A 283 2.26 35.04 2.27
CA LYS A 283 3.00 35.55 3.43
C LYS A 283 4.51 35.63 3.19
N ARG A 284 5.12 34.58 2.59
CA ARG A 284 6.57 34.58 2.26
C ARG A 284 6.94 35.63 1.23
N LYS A 285 6.05 35.97 0.29
CA LYS A 285 6.28 37.08 -0.68
C LYS A 285 6.23 38.46 -0.02
N PHE A 286 5.37 38.64 0.98
CA PHE A 286 5.27 39.90 1.72
C PHE A 286 6.48 40.13 2.65
N VAL A 287 6.92 39.07 3.38
CA VAL A 287 8.09 39.17 4.29
C VAL A 287 9.41 39.34 3.54
N ARG A 288 9.52 38.98 2.26
CA ARG A 288 10.70 39.23 1.43
C ARG A 288 10.75 40.65 0.80
N ARG A 289 9.68 41.44 0.93
CA ARG A 289 9.56 42.81 0.38
C ARG A 289 9.64 43.88 1.47
N SER A 290 9.62 43.51 2.72
CA SER A 290 9.98 44.37 3.88
C SER A 290 11.41 44.02 4.36
#